data_a5a30cb3000aa49c16a7d6376ad255ae
#
_entry.id   a5a30cb3000aa49c16a7d6376ad255ae
#
_cell.length_a   1.000
_cell.length_b   1.000
_cell.length_c   1.000
_cell.angle_alpha   90.00
_cell.angle_beta   90.00
_cell.angle_gamma   90.00
#
_symmetry.space_group_name_H-M   'P 1'
#
loop_
_entity.id
_entity.type
_entity.pdbx_description
1 polymer ?
#
loop_
_entity_poly.entity_id
_entity_poly.type
_entity_poly.pdbx_seq_one_letter_code
_entity_poly.pdbx_strand_id
1 'polypeptide(L)'
;MSDFNNDAEKVLAKAQSLMDRNSHSYLGCAHLAVGLVEGPDATLKKLYKSKGVKGNELRGRLEPFVQKVPRVEGANPDAGPDSDLNRVLRAAIQQARQVNRMVTPGDMLVALMKFASDRGISKVFEDALGSVEVVETWLSDPFAGAANAEEQSPLKLYGRELVELAAEGKLSPVVGRDEEIRRVVLILSRKTKNNPCLVGEPGVGKTAIVEGLAERIYRGDVPDALKGKKVFALDLSAMMAGAKYRGDFEERLKAVLDALEEDGNTLLFIDEIHTIVGAGKTEGSMDLGNMLKPKLARGELHCIGATTTQEYRKYIEKDSALERRFQPVQVEEPSEEEAISILRGIKDGFDAHHGVRLHDNALVAAVKLSSRYISDRFLPDKAIDLIDEAASLVKTQMDTVPEALDTLQRKELQMKIEEQALAKETDEASVRRLKELREDLAVTEAAVKAMQQRWQERRAQSAELQNLKKSLQQAKDEMEQAEARYDLNRAAELKYNKIVNLEKEIAEATARIAANRAGANADDLTEEVTEDTIALVVSRWTGVPVTKLCEGEKSKLLHLDERLHARVIGQDDAVEAVAEAVL
;
A
#
# COMPACT_ATOMS: atom_id res chain seq x y z
N MET A 1 -18.23 18.74 15.94
CA MET A 1 -18.03 17.89 14.76
C MET A 1 -19.37 17.32 14.39
N SER A 2 -19.75 17.35 13.12
CA SER A 2 -21.02 16.81 12.63
C SER A 2 -21.04 15.29 12.85
N ASP A 3 -22.12 14.74 13.40
CA ASP A 3 -22.32 13.29 13.54
C ASP A 3 -22.61 12.62 12.17
N PHE A 4 -22.82 13.41 11.10
CA PHE A 4 -23.23 12.99 9.77
C PHE A 4 -22.08 13.07 8.77
N ASN A 5 -22.01 12.14 7.82
CA ASN A 5 -21.10 12.24 6.69
C ASN A 5 -21.62 13.24 5.64
N ASN A 6 -20.75 13.62 4.70
CA ASN A 6 -21.06 14.63 3.66
C ASN A 6 -22.32 14.28 2.84
N ASP A 7 -22.58 13.01 2.55
CA ASP A 7 -23.75 12.60 1.77
C ASP A 7 -25.03 12.60 2.58
N ALA A 8 -24.97 12.27 3.89
CA ALA A 8 -26.08 12.41 4.81
C ALA A 8 -26.46 13.88 5.02
N GLU A 9 -25.50 14.79 5.11
CA GLU A 9 -25.75 16.23 5.17
C GLU A 9 -26.44 16.74 3.89
N LYS A 10 -26.03 16.28 2.72
CA LYS A 10 -26.70 16.62 1.45
C LYS A 10 -28.13 16.10 1.37
N VAL A 11 -28.41 14.90 1.91
CA VAL A 11 -29.77 14.36 2.00
C VAL A 11 -30.64 15.22 2.90
N LEU A 12 -30.14 15.63 4.06
CA LEU A 12 -30.85 16.53 4.98
C LEU A 12 -31.10 17.91 4.36
N ALA A 13 -30.08 18.48 3.70
CA ALA A 13 -30.24 19.76 2.98
C ALA A 13 -31.30 19.68 1.88
N LYS A 14 -31.40 18.53 1.19
CA LYS A 14 -32.40 18.32 0.16
C LYS A 14 -33.81 18.16 0.75
N ALA A 15 -33.92 17.45 1.90
CA ALA A 15 -35.18 17.35 2.66
C ALA A 15 -35.66 18.74 3.15
N GLN A 16 -34.73 19.56 3.64
CA GLN A 16 -34.99 20.94 4.04
C GLN A 16 -35.47 21.81 2.84
N SER A 17 -34.75 21.74 1.73
CA SER A 17 -35.13 22.47 0.49
C SER A 17 -36.53 22.07 -0.01
N LEU A 18 -36.94 20.81 0.17
CA LEU A 18 -38.29 20.34 -0.17
C LEU A 18 -39.36 20.92 0.77
N MET A 19 -39.07 20.98 2.07
CA MET A 19 -39.92 21.63 3.07
C MET A 19 -40.13 23.11 2.74
N ASP A 20 -39.04 23.86 2.50
CA ASP A 20 -39.08 25.29 2.20
C ASP A 20 -39.83 25.58 0.91
N ARG A 21 -39.61 24.80 -0.15
CA ARG A 21 -40.28 24.96 -1.46
C ARG A 21 -41.79 24.77 -1.37
N ASN A 22 -42.25 23.88 -0.46
CA ASN A 22 -43.67 23.63 -0.26
C ASN A 22 -44.30 24.47 0.87
N SER A 23 -43.52 25.36 1.51
CA SER A 23 -43.94 26.20 2.64
C SER A 23 -44.56 25.38 3.79
N HIS A 24 -43.94 24.23 4.12
CA HIS A 24 -44.42 23.35 5.18
C HIS A 24 -44.00 23.85 6.57
N SER A 25 -44.85 23.56 7.59
CA SER A 25 -44.66 24.05 8.97
C SER A 25 -43.52 23.42 9.73
N TYR A 26 -43.07 22.23 9.34
CA TYR A 26 -41.96 21.49 9.97
C TYR A 26 -41.31 20.51 8.99
N LEU A 27 -40.07 20.15 9.32
CA LEU A 27 -39.33 19.10 8.60
C LEU A 27 -39.70 17.74 9.19
N GLY A 28 -40.41 16.88 8.47
CA GLY A 28 -40.87 15.58 8.92
C GLY A 28 -40.25 14.41 8.17
N CYS A 29 -40.55 13.18 8.60
CA CYS A 29 -40.07 11.93 8.02
C CYS A 29 -40.38 11.77 6.52
N ALA A 30 -41.47 12.35 6.01
CA ALA A 30 -41.79 12.36 4.59
C ALA A 30 -40.80 13.13 3.75
N HIS A 31 -40.29 14.26 4.23
CA HIS A 31 -39.25 15.03 3.55
C HIS A 31 -37.93 14.28 3.54
N LEU A 32 -37.55 13.65 4.67
CA LEU A 32 -36.35 12.80 4.73
C LEU A 32 -36.45 11.63 3.75
N ALA A 33 -37.60 10.97 3.67
CA ALA A 33 -37.85 9.87 2.74
C ALA A 33 -37.60 10.27 1.28
N VAL A 34 -38.13 11.43 0.85
CA VAL A 34 -37.87 11.96 -0.49
C VAL A 34 -36.41 12.37 -0.66
N GLY A 35 -35.80 12.97 0.36
CA GLY A 35 -34.37 13.31 0.37
C GLY A 35 -33.47 12.08 0.17
N LEU A 36 -33.80 10.93 0.76
CA LEU A 36 -33.08 9.65 0.59
C LEU A 36 -33.24 9.06 -0.83
N VAL A 37 -34.41 9.24 -1.45
CA VAL A 37 -34.66 8.77 -2.83
C VAL A 37 -33.95 9.63 -3.87
N GLU A 38 -33.95 10.94 -3.69
CA GLU A 38 -33.37 11.90 -4.62
C GLU A 38 -31.92 12.29 -4.30
N GLY A 39 -31.39 11.84 -3.17
CA GLY A 39 -30.05 12.19 -2.69
C GLY A 39 -28.93 11.75 -3.63
N PRO A 40 -27.73 12.31 -3.46
CA PRO A 40 -26.56 11.99 -4.30
C PRO A 40 -25.94 10.63 -3.94
N ASP A 41 -26.35 9.98 -2.84
CA ASP A 41 -25.72 8.78 -2.32
C ASP A 41 -25.69 7.64 -3.34
N ALA A 42 -24.48 7.17 -3.66
CA ALA A 42 -24.25 6.12 -4.64
C ALA A 42 -24.73 4.75 -4.13
N THR A 43 -24.62 4.50 -2.82
CA THR A 43 -24.98 3.22 -2.17
C THR A 43 -26.49 3.01 -2.21
N LEU A 44 -27.28 4.02 -1.87
CA LEU A 44 -28.73 3.95 -1.96
C LEU A 44 -29.23 3.83 -3.39
N LYS A 45 -28.60 4.55 -4.35
CA LYS A 45 -28.94 4.40 -5.77
C LYS A 45 -28.69 2.98 -6.27
N LYS A 46 -27.59 2.35 -5.81
CA LYS A 46 -27.29 0.94 -6.10
C LYS A 46 -28.32 0.00 -5.47
N LEU A 47 -28.70 0.24 -4.21
CA LEU A 47 -29.75 -0.53 -3.54
C LEU A 47 -31.07 -0.48 -4.33
N TYR A 48 -31.52 0.70 -4.76
CA TYR A 48 -32.75 0.85 -5.55
C TYR A 48 -32.65 0.12 -6.90
N LYS A 49 -31.52 0.26 -7.58
CA LYS A 49 -31.27 -0.42 -8.87
C LYS A 49 -31.23 -1.94 -8.71
N SER A 50 -30.58 -2.49 -7.66
CA SER A 50 -30.51 -3.94 -7.41
C SER A 50 -31.89 -4.57 -7.16
N LYS A 51 -32.82 -3.79 -6.61
CA LYS A 51 -34.22 -4.21 -6.39
C LYS A 51 -35.14 -3.87 -7.59
N GLY A 52 -34.59 -3.35 -8.69
CA GLY A 52 -35.35 -2.99 -9.89
C GLY A 52 -36.28 -1.78 -9.69
N VAL A 53 -36.06 -0.96 -8.67
CA VAL A 53 -36.94 0.15 -8.29
C VAL A 53 -36.43 1.45 -8.88
N LYS A 54 -37.32 2.18 -9.59
CA LYS A 54 -36.98 3.51 -10.12
C LYS A 54 -37.26 4.59 -9.07
N GLY A 55 -36.29 5.50 -8.86
CA GLY A 55 -36.43 6.59 -7.89
C GLY A 55 -37.69 7.46 -8.10
N ASN A 56 -38.07 7.72 -9.36
CA ASN A 56 -39.29 8.47 -9.68
C ASN A 56 -40.58 7.75 -9.22
N GLU A 57 -40.58 6.43 -9.24
CA GLU A 57 -41.72 5.62 -8.76
C GLU A 57 -41.85 5.71 -7.24
N LEU A 58 -40.73 5.54 -6.52
CA LEU A 58 -40.71 5.72 -5.06
C LEU A 58 -41.14 7.14 -4.67
N ARG A 59 -40.63 8.15 -5.36
CA ARG A 59 -41.04 9.53 -5.14
C ARG A 59 -42.54 9.70 -5.29
N GLY A 60 -43.14 9.18 -6.38
CA GLY A 60 -44.58 9.26 -6.61
C GLY A 60 -45.41 8.61 -5.49
N ARG A 61 -44.93 7.51 -4.89
CA ARG A 61 -45.57 6.85 -3.74
C ARG A 61 -45.40 7.65 -2.44
N LEU A 62 -44.34 8.43 -2.29
CA LEU A 62 -44.07 9.27 -1.11
C LEU A 62 -44.73 10.64 -1.17
N GLU A 63 -45.08 11.15 -2.32
CA GLU A 63 -45.72 12.47 -2.54
C GLU A 63 -46.97 12.69 -1.71
N PRO A 64 -47.93 11.71 -1.56
CA PRO A 64 -49.11 11.89 -0.74
C PRO A 64 -48.79 12.14 0.74
N PHE A 65 -47.67 11.62 1.26
CA PHE A 65 -47.25 11.83 2.64
C PHE A 65 -46.61 13.21 2.83
N VAL A 66 -45.91 13.73 1.82
CA VAL A 66 -45.39 15.10 1.81
C VAL A 66 -46.54 16.10 1.80
N GLN A 67 -47.60 15.87 0.99
CA GLN A 67 -48.75 16.77 0.88
C GLN A 67 -49.63 16.80 2.16
N LYS A 68 -49.54 15.83 3.05
CA LYS A 68 -50.23 15.82 4.33
C LYS A 68 -49.65 16.78 5.36
N VAL A 69 -48.41 17.26 5.15
CA VAL A 69 -47.77 18.20 6.09
C VAL A 69 -48.41 19.57 5.95
N PRO A 70 -48.84 20.21 7.08
CA PRO A 70 -49.50 21.50 7.08
C PRO A 70 -48.61 22.59 6.42
N ARG A 71 -49.23 23.48 5.66
CA ARG A 71 -48.55 24.65 5.05
C ARG A 71 -48.74 25.88 5.92
N VAL A 72 -47.76 26.75 5.91
CA VAL A 72 -47.80 28.05 6.62
C VAL A 72 -47.73 29.16 5.61
N GLU A 73 -48.60 30.17 5.73
CA GLU A 73 -48.53 31.38 4.92
C GLU A 73 -47.44 32.30 5.50
N GLY A 74 -46.36 32.48 4.74
CA GLY A 74 -45.18 33.30 5.08
C GLY A 74 -43.93 32.51 5.43
N ALA A 75 -42.79 33.21 5.52
CA ALA A 75 -41.52 32.59 5.95
C ALA A 75 -41.62 32.13 7.42
N ASN A 76 -41.33 30.85 7.67
CA ASN A 76 -41.32 30.30 9.01
C ASN A 76 -39.87 30.11 9.47
N PRO A 77 -39.24 31.10 10.16
CA PRO A 77 -37.83 31.02 10.58
C PRO A 77 -37.57 29.96 11.64
N ASP A 78 -38.65 29.46 12.32
CA ASP A 78 -38.56 28.44 13.37
C ASP A 78 -38.89 27.02 12.88
N ALA A 79 -39.03 26.79 11.58
CA ALA A 79 -39.33 25.50 10.99
C ALA A 79 -38.14 24.52 11.20
N GLY A 80 -38.22 23.75 12.29
CA GLY A 80 -37.24 22.72 12.63
C GLY A 80 -37.77 21.28 12.40
N PRO A 81 -36.93 20.27 12.64
CA PRO A 81 -37.34 18.89 12.57
C PRO A 81 -38.41 18.57 13.64
N ASP A 82 -39.44 17.82 13.24
CA ASP A 82 -40.50 17.37 14.18
C ASP A 82 -39.96 16.31 15.17
N SER A 83 -40.79 15.95 16.15
CA SER A 83 -40.44 14.97 17.17
C SER A 83 -40.18 13.58 16.60
N ASP A 84 -40.89 13.22 15.51
CA ASP A 84 -40.77 11.92 14.86
C ASP A 84 -39.43 11.81 14.07
N LEU A 85 -39.12 12.81 13.29
CA LEU A 85 -37.84 12.89 12.58
C LEU A 85 -36.65 12.93 13.56
N ASN A 86 -36.77 13.70 14.63
CA ASN A 86 -35.75 13.74 15.68
C ASN A 86 -35.50 12.36 16.30
N ARG A 87 -36.56 11.54 16.52
CA ARG A 87 -36.42 10.17 16.99
C ARG A 87 -35.69 9.30 15.99
N VAL A 88 -36.02 9.38 14.69
CA VAL A 88 -35.37 8.65 13.60
C VAL A 88 -33.90 9.02 13.51
N LEU A 89 -33.55 10.31 13.51
CA LEU A 89 -32.16 10.77 13.44
C LEU A 89 -31.34 10.35 14.66
N ARG A 90 -31.92 10.39 15.87
CA ARG A 90 -31.22 9.89 17.08
C ARG A 90 -30.95 8.40 17.00
N ALA A 91 -31.88 7.60 16.47
CA ALA A 91 -31.68 6.18 16.28
C ALA A 91 -30.55 5.89 15.26
N ALA A 92 -30.51 6.64 14.16
CA ALA A 92 -29.41 6.54 13.17
C ALA A 92 -28.04 6.89 13.80
N ILE A 93 -27.99 7.96 14.61
CA ILE A 93 -26.76 8.36 15.34
C ILE A 93 -26.32 7.27 16.32
N GLN A 94 -27.25 6.71 17.08
CA GLN A 94 -26.96 5.66 18.06
C GLN A 94 -26.40 4.41 17.37
N GLN A 95 -26.99 4.00 16.25
CA GLN A 95 -26.54 2.86 15.46
C GLN A 95 -25.13 3.09 14.86
N ALA A 96 -24.86 4.26 14.29
CA ALA A 96 -23.56 4.60 13.74
C ALA A 96 -22.45 4.67 14.82
N ARG A 97 -22.77 5.18 16.02
CA ARG A 97 -21.84 5.24 17.17
C ARG A 97 -21.46 3.85 17.70
N GLN A 98 -22.37 2.86 17.65
CA GLN A 98 -22.03 1.48 18.04
C GLN A 98 -20.93 0.87 17.18
N VAL A 99 -20.78 1.33 15.94
CA VAL A 99 -19.77 0.86 14.96
C VAL A 99 -18.63 1.88 14.80
N ASN A 100 -18.60 2.91 15.65
CA ASN A 100 -17.58 3.98 15.69
C ASN A 100 -17.39 4.70 14.34
N ARG A 101 -18.46 5.03 13.64
CA ARG A 101 -18.44 5.75 12.36
C ARG A 101 -19.48 6.87 12.30
N MET A 102 -19.35 7.76 11.31
CA MET A 102 -20.36 8.79 11.02
C MET A 102 -21.63 8.17 10.43
N VAL A 103 -22.76 8.85 10.64
CA VAL A 103 -24.07 8.48 10.09
C VAL A 103 -24.04 8.58 8.56
N THR A 104 -24.47 7.52 7.89
CA THR A 104 -24.61 7.46 6.44
C THR A 104 -26.09 7.56 6.02
N PRO A 105 -26.42 7.89 4.76
CA PRO A 105 -27.78 7.82 4.26
C PRO A 105 -28.43 6.44 4.42
N GLY A 106 -27.65 5.36 4.37
CA GLY A 106 -28.13 4.01 4.65
C GLY A 106 -28.63 3.83 6.08
N ASP A 107 -27.92 4.37 7.08
CA ASP A 107 -28.37 4.35 8.48
C ASP A 107 -29.67 5.13 8.67
N MET A 108 -29.80 6.26 7.97
CA MET A 108 -31.02 7.08 8.01
C MET A 108 -32.21 6.33 7.39
N LEU A 109 -31.99 5.59 6.29
CA LEU A 109 -33.03 4.76 5.66
C LEU A 109 -33.51 3.65 6.60
N VAL A 110 -32.58 2.90 7.20
CA VAL A 110 -32.89 1.83 8.16
C VAL A 110 -33.62 2.38 9.38
N ALA A 111 -33.14 3.48 9.94
CA ALA A 111 -33.79 4.13 11.06
C ALA A 111 -35.20 4.65 10.70
N LEU A 112 -35.39 5.18 9.49
CA LEU A 112 -36.71 5.60 8.99
C LEU A 112 -37.66 4.41 8.88
N MET A 113 -37.23 3.29 8.31
CA MET A 113 -38.06 2.09 8.20
C MET A 113 -38.43 1.49 9.55
N LYS A 114 -37.53 1.54 10.55
CA LYS A 114 -37.77 0.98 11.89
C LYS A 114 -38.59 1.88 12.79
N PHE A 115 -38.34 3.17 12.79
CA PHE A 115 -38.76 4.09 13.85
C PHE A 115 -39.73 5.20 13.43
N ALA A 116 -40.04 5.35 12.12
CA ALA A 116 -41.03 6.33 11.68
C ALA A 116 -42.43 5.98 12.27
N SER A 117 -43.13 6.99 12.81
CA SER A 117 -44.47 6.83 13.35
C SER A 117 -45.51 6.53 12.28
N ASP A 118 -45.35 7.17 11.10
CA ASP A 118 -46.21 6.88 9.94
C ASP A 118 -45.75 5.59 9.25
N ARG A 119 -46.42 4.49 9.61
CA ARG A 119 -46.20 3.17 9.02
C ARG A 119 -46.36 3.15 7.49
N GLY A 120 -47.10 4.11 6.92
CA GLY A 120 -47.26 4.22 5.47
C GLY A 120 -45.93 4.53 4.76
N ILE A 121 -45.09 5.39 5.35
CA ILE A 121 -43.74 5.71 4.79
C ILE A 121 -42.84 4.47 4.85
N SER A 122 -42.77 3.80 6.00
CA SER A 122 -42.00 2.56 6.16
C SER A 122 -42.46 1.48 5.16
N LYS A 123 -43.80 1.32 5.00
CA LYS A 123 -44.37 0.33 4.09
C LYS A 123 -44.02 0.58 2.61
N VAL A 124 -43.90 1.85 2.18
CA VAL A 124 -43.46 2.18 0.81
C VAL A 124 -42.07 1.63 0.55
N PHE A 125 -41.15 1.72 1.52
CA PHE A 125 -39.79 1.16 1.39
C PHE A 125 -39.80 -0.36 1.57
N GLU A 126 -40.60 -0.91 2.49
CA GLU A 126 -40.69 -2.37 2.67
C GLU A 126 -41.26 -3.07 1.42
N ASP A 127 -42.28 -2.51 0.79
CA ASP A 127 -42.83 -3.03 -0.47
C ASP A 127 -41.87 -2.96 -1.64
N ALA A 128 -40.96 -1.96 -1.64
CA ALA A 128 -40.02 -1.72 -2.72
C ALA A 128 -38.68 -2.46 -2.53
N LEU A 129 -38.17 -2.51 -1.29
CA LEU A 129 -36.81 -2.99 -0.99
C LEU A 129 -36.78 -4.33 -0.23
N GLY A 130 -37.91 -4.73 0.35
CA GLY A 130 -38.02 -5.87 1.25
C GLY A 130 -37.99 -5.47 2.72
N SER A 131 -37.93 -6.46 3.61
CA SER A 131 -37.95 -6.20 5.08
C SER A 131 -36.71 -5.41 5.52
N VAL A 132 -36.80 -4.79 6.67
CA VAL A 132 -35.70 -3.99 7.24
C VAL A 132 -34.42 -4.81 7.40
N GLU A 133 -34.55 -6.09 7.80
CA GLU A 133 -33.41 -7.00 7.95
C GLU A 133 -32.70 -7.24 6.61
N VAL A 134 -33.45 -7.33 5.51
CA VAL A 134 -32.87 -7.47 4.15
C VAL A 134 -32.09 -6.23 3.76
N VAL A 135 -32.63 -5.04 4.05
CA VAL A 135 -31.95 -3.77 3.78
C VAL A 135 -30.72 -3.60 4.66
N GLU A 136 -30.81 -3.95 5.96
CA GLU A 136 -29.66 -3.92 6.88
C GLU A 136 -28.56 -4.89 6.44
N THR A 137 -28.90 -6.12 6.08
CA THR A 137 -27.94 -7.11 5.58
C THR A 137 -27.26 -6.60 4.32
N TRP A 138 -28.03 -6.05 3.40
CA TRP A 138 -27.50 -5.49 2.16
C TRP A 138 -26.57 -4.29 2.41
N LEU A 139 -26.92 -3.37 3.31
CA LEU A 139 -26.08 -2.21 3.66
C LEU A 139 -24.86 -2.58 4.52
N SER A 140 -24.93 -3.69 5.24
CA SER A 140 -23.83 -4.21 6.07
C SER A 140 -22.85 -5.04 5.27
N ASP A 141 -23.21 -5.50 4.09
CA ASP A 141 -22.34 -6.22 3.18
C ASP A 141 -21.44 -5.22 2.44
N PRO A 142 -20.12 -5.19 2.69
CA PRO A 142 -19.20 -4.30 1.98
C PRO A 142 -19.21 -4.55 0.46
N PHE A 143 -19.79 -5.66 0.02
CA PHE A 143 -19.87 -6.09 -1.39
C PHE A 143 -21.30 -6.02 -1.98
N ALA A 144 -22.33 -5.76 -1.20
CA ALA A 144 -23.71 -5.61 -1.69
C ALA A 144 -23.87 -4.42 -2.69
N GLY A 145 -22.99 -3.42 -2.58
CA GLY A 145 -22.84 -2.36 -3.59
C GLY A 145 -22.14 -2.79 -4.87
N ALA A 146 -21.54 -3.97 -4.91
CA ALA A 146 -20.79 -4.51 -6.06
C ALA A 146 -21.66 -5.35 -7.01
N ALA A 147 -22.89 -5.68 -6.65
CA ALA A 147 -23.82 -6.47 -7.46
C ALA A 147 -24.50 -5.68 -8.60
N ASN A 148 -23.80 -4.78 -9.26
CA ASN A 148 -24.18 -4.25 -10.56
C ASN A 148 -23.18 -4.74 -11.62
N ALA A 149 -23.60 -5.71 -12.35
CA ALA A 149 -22.92 -6.55 -13.31
C ALA A 149 -22.39 -5.86 -14.58
N GLU A 150 -22.13 -4.56 -14.60
CA GLU A 150 -21.54 -3.90 -15.77
C GLU A 150 -20.25 -3.11 -15.51
N GLU A 151 -19.83 -2.88 -14.23
CA GLU A 151 -18.61 -2.11 -13.96
C GLU A 151 -17.58 -2.74 -13.00
N GLN A 152 -17.87 -3.87 -12.33
CA GLN A 152 -16.84 -4.59 -11.57
C GLN A 152 -16.99 -6.10 -11.78
N SER A 153 -16.32 -6.59 -12.82
CA SER A 153 -16.03 -8.02 -12.99
C SER A 153 -15.49 -8.59 -11.66
N PRO A 154 -15.92 -9.80 -11.22
CA PRO A 154 -15.33 -10.50 -10.07
C PRO A 154 -13.80 -10.50 -10.10
N LEU A 155 -13.22 -10.43 -11.30
CA LEU A 155 -11.79 -10.31 -11.51
C LEU A 155 -11.21 -9.01 -10.94
N LYS A 156 -11.89 -7.86 -11.05
CA LYS A 156 -11.40 -6.58 -10.49
C LYS A 156 -11.50 -6.50 -8.96
N LEU A 157 -12.35 -7.32 -8.35
CA LEU A 157 -12.55 -7.35 -6.91
C LEU A 157 -11.54 -8.25 -6.18
N TYR A 158 -11.19 -9.37 -6.81
CA TYR A 158 -10.42 -10.44 -6.16
C TYR A 158 -9.06 -10.71 -6.78
N GLY A 159 -8.53 -9.75 -7.54
CA GLY A 159 -7.20 -9.88 -8.11
C GLY A 159 -6.80 -8.69 -8.96
N ARG A 160 -5.65 -8.84 -9.62
CA ARG A 160 -5.04 -7.81 -10.46
C ARG A 160 -4.68 -8.38 -11.81
N GLU A 161 -4.93 -7.62 -12.87
CA GLU A 161 -4.49 -7.98 -14.22
C GLU A 161 -3.08 -7.42 -14.45
N LEU A 162 -2.09 -8.33 -14.51
CA LEU A 162 -0.68 -7.95 -14.54
C LEU A 162 -0.25 -7.34 -15.89
N VAL A 163 -0.88 -7.72 -17.00
CA VAL A 163 -0.56 -7.14 -18.33
C VAL A 163 -1.11 -5.71 -18.41
N GLU A 164 -2.25 -5.41 -17.76
CA GLU A 164 -2.76 -4.04 -17.63
C GLU A 164 -1.82 -3.19 -16.76
N LEU A 165 -1.32 -3.74 -15.65
CA LEU A 165 -0.33 -3.05 -14.80
C LEU A 165 1.02 -2.84 -15.53
N ALA A 166 1.42 -3.79 -16.39
CA ALA A 166 2.57 -3.62 -17.27
C ALA A 166 2.37 -2.47 -18.26
N ALA A 167 1.17 -2.39 -18.87
CA ALA A 167 0.82 -1.31 -19.79
C ALA A 167 0.76 0.07 -19.12
N GLU A 168 0.47 0.10 -17.81
CA GLU A 168 0.48 1.32 -16.99
C GLU A 168 1.88 1.67 -16.45
N GLY A 169 2.90 0.82 -16.67
CA GLY A 169 4.25 1.02 -16.14
C GLY A 169 4.33 0.88 -14.61
N LYS A 170 3.42 0.15 -13.99
CA LYS A 170 3.35 -0.04 -12.54
C LYS A 170 4.12 -1.26 -12.03
N LEU A 171 4.60 -2.11 -12.92
CA LEU A 171 5.42 -3.26 -12.55
C LEU A 171 6.89 -2.86 -12.41
N SER A 172 7.57 -3.45 -11.44
CA SER A 172 9.01 -3.29 -11.31
C SER A 172 9.75 -4.03 -12.42
N PRO A 173 10.86 -3.48 -12.96
CA PRO A 173 11.63 -4.17 -13.99
C PRO A 173 12.19 -5.50 -13.46
N VAL A 174 12.02 -6.55 -14.23
CA VAL A 174 12.49 -7.90 -13.86
C VAL A 174 13.84 -8.17 -14.52
N VAL A 175 14.83 -8.45 -13.72
CA VAL A 175 16.23 -8.66 -14.15
C VAL A 175 16.69 -10.07 -13.78
N GLY A 176 17.39 -10.75 -14.67
CA GLY A 176 18.09 -12.00 -14.38
C GLY A 176 17.21 -13.25 -14.29
N ARG A 177 15.97 -13.22 -14.78
CA ARG A 177 15.01 -14.36 -14.74
C ARG A 177 14.56 -14.85 -16.13
N ASP A 178 15.38 -14.62 -17.12
CA ASP A 178 15.08 -14.94 -18.53
C ASP A 178 14.88 -16.43 -18.78
N GLU A 179 15.67 -17.28 -18.15
CA GLU A 179 15.60 -18.72 -18.32
C GLU A 179 14.31 -19.30 -17.72
N GLU A 180 13.96 -18.87 -16.51
CA GLU A 180 12.73 -19.32 -15.84
C GLU A 180 11.51 -18.86 -16.62
N ILE A 181 11.48 -17.59 -17.09
CA ILE A 181 10.39 -17.06 -17.92
C ILE A 181 10.25 -17.88 -19.21
N ARG A 182 11.36 -18.15 -19.91
CA ARG A 182 11.34 -19.00 -21.11
C ARG A 182 10.79 -20.40 -20.82
N ARG A 183 11.15 -20.98 -19.68
CA ARG A 183 10.66 -22.29 -19.26
C ARG A 183 9.17 -22.27 -18.95
N VAL A 184 8.67 -21.21 -18.28
CA VAL A 184 7.23 -20.97 -18.07
C VAL A 184 6.48 -20.89 -19.40
N VAL A 185 6.97 -20.08 -20.34
CA VAL A 185 6.40 -19.93 -21.70
C VAL A 185 6.35 -21.27 -22.44
N LEU A 186 7.44 -22.05 -22.37
CA LEU A 186 7.49 -23.38 -23.00
C LEU A 186 6.48 -24.34 -22.39
N ILE A 187 6.29 -24.32 -21.06
CA ILE A 187 5.32 -25.19 -20.38
C ILE A 187 3.89 -24.77 -20.75
N LEU A 188 3.57 -23.49 -20.75
CA LEU A 188 2.25 -22.97 -21.13
C LEU A 188 1.87 -23.33 -22.58
N SER A 189 2.84 -23.51 -23.46
CA SER A 189 2.64 -23.90 -24.86
C SER A 189 2.48 -25.42 -25.07
N ARG A 190 2.57 -26.24 -24.01
CA ARG A 190 2.45 -27.71 -24.11
C ARG A 190 0.99 -28.14 -24.20
N LYS A 191 0.77 -29.31 -24.82
CA LYS A 191 -0.57 -29.93 -24.89
C LYS A 191 -1.01 -30.55 -23.55
N THR A 192 -0.07 -31.05 -22.78
CA THR A 192 -0.31 -31.73 -21.48
C THR A 192 0.71 -31.21 -20.47
N LYS A 193 0.38 -31.21 -19.17
CA LYS A 193 1.20 -30.62 -18.12
C LYS A 193 1.58 -29.16 -18.45
N ASN A 194 0.58 -28.40 -18.89
CA ASN A 194 0.72 -27.04 -19.39
C ASN A 194 0.54 -25.96 -18.30
N ASN A 195 0.49 -26.36 -17.03
CA ASN A 195 0.43 -25.45 -15.91
C ASN A 195 1.80 -25.44 -15.21
N PRO A 196 2.60 -24.38 -15.34
CA PRO A 196 3.86 -24.25 -14.60
C PRO A 196 3.58 -24.00 -13.12
N CYS A 197 4.40 -24.60 -12.26
CA CYS A 197 4.44 -24.29 -10.84
C CYS A 197 5.85 -23.82 -10.48
N LEU A 198 5.99 -22.57 -10.10
CA LEU A 198 7.23 -21.98 -9.63
C LEU A 198 7.52 -22.50 -8.22
N VAL A 199 8.61 -23.24 -8.08
CA VAL A 199 8.99 -23.90 -6.84
C VAL A 199 10.34 -23.37 -6.37
N GLY A 200 10.39 -22.80 -5.19
CA GLY A 200 11.62 -22.22 -4.64
C GLY A 200 11.39 -21.66 -3.24
N GLU A 201 12.46 -21.33 -2.57
CA GLU A 201 12.40 -20.78 -1.21
C GLU A 201 11.67 -19.43 -1.16
N PRO A 202 11.16 -18.98 0.00
CA PRO A 202 10.51 -17.67 0.10
C PRO A 202 11.51 -16.55 -0.21
N GLY A 203 11.05 -15.49 -0.89
CA GLY A 203 11.90 -14.33 -1.18
C GLY A 203 12.84 -14.45 -2.39
N VAL A 204 12.86 -15.61 -3.12
CA VAL A 204 13.73 -15.76 -4.32
C VAL A 204 13.19 -15.08 -5.58
N GLY A 205 12.02 -14.45 -5.53
CA GLY A 205 11.46 -13.69 -6.66
C GLY A 205 10.52 -14.49 -7.57
N LYS A 206 9.77 -15.48 -7.05
CA LYS A 206 8.79 -16.25 -7.83
C LYS A 206 7.72 -15.38 -8.49
N THR A 207 7.17 -14.43 -7.77
CA THR A 207 6.16 -13.49 -8.26
C THR A 207 6.71 -12.59 -9.37
N ALA A 208 7.97 -12.14 -9.25
CA ALA A 208 8.65 -11.33 -10.26
C ALA A 208 8.75 -12.05 -11.63
N ILE A 209 8.92 -13.39 -11.66
CA ILE A 209 8.93 -14.16 -12.90
C ILE A 209 7.59 -14.02 -13.65
N VAL A 210 6.47 -14.00 -12.92
CA VAL A 210 5.14 -13.85 -13.53
C VAL A 210 4.89 -12.42 -13.98
N GLU A 211 5.38 -11.44 -13.24
CA GLU A 211 5.37 -10.03 -13.65
C GLU A 211 6.21 -9.81 -14.91
N GLY A 212 7.40 -10.42 -14.99
CA GLY A 212 8.24 -10.40 -16.21
C GLY A 212 7.58 -11.11 -17.41
N LEU A 213 6.83 -12.18 -17.16
CA LEU A 213 6.01 -12.81 -18.22
C LEU A 213 4.92 -11.85 -18.72
N ALA A 214 4.23 -11.16 -17.82
CA ALA A 214 3.18 -10.20 -18.17
C ALA A 214 3.77 -9.03 -18.99
N GLU A 215 4.94 -8.52 -18.63
CA GLU A 215 5.66 -7.50 -19.38
C GLU A 215 6.03 -7.97 -20.80
N ARG A 216 6.51 -9.22 -20.96
CA ARG A 216 6.82 -9.79 -22.28
C ARG A 216 5.55 -10.00 -23.12
N ILE A 217 4.43 -10.40 -22.51
CA ILE A 217 3.15 -10.50 -23.22
C ILE A 217 2.72 -9.13 -23.71
N TYR A 218 2.83 -8.11 -22.88
CA TYR A 218 2.52 -6.72 -23.26
C TYR A 218 3.38 -6.22 -24.41
N ARG A 219 4.70 -6.45 -24.38
CA ARG A 219 5.63 -6.09 -25.45
C ARG A 219 5.49 -6.97 -26.70
N GLY A 220 4.73 -8.07 -26.63
CA GLY A 220 4.58 -9.02 -27.72
C GLY A 220 5.79 -9.96 -27.92
N ASP A 221 6.72 -9.99 -26.97
CA ASP A 221 7.92 -10.84 -26.98
C ASP A 221 7.61 -12.25 -26.43
N VAL A 222 6.60 -12.86 -26.98
CA VAL A 222 6.12 -14.21 -26.64
C VAL A 222 5.64 -14.92 -27.91
N PRO A 223 5.59 -16.28 -27.91
CA PRO A 223 5.01 -17.05 -28.99
C PRO A 223 3.56 -16.64 -29.28
N ASP A 224 3.10 -16.83 -30.54
CA ASP A 224 1.77 -16.42 -30.99
C ASP A 224 0.63 -16.98 -30.12
N ALA A 225 0.81 -18.15 -29.53
CA ALA A 225 -0.17 -18.76 -28.61
C ALA A 225 -0.40 -17.97 -27.30
N LEU A 226 0.54 -17.11 -26.93
CA LEU A 226 0.49 -16.27 -25.71
C LEU A 226 0.27 -14.79 -26.02
N LYS A 227 0.36 -14.36 -27.28
CA LYS A 227 0.10 -12.98 -27.67
C LYS A 227 -1.34 -12.58 -27.35
N GLY A 228 -1.48 -11.42 -26.74
CA GLY A 228 -2.79 -10.87 -26.35
C GLY A 228 -3.48 -11.60 -25.20
N LYS A 229 -2.83 -12.58 -24.55
CA LYS A 229 -3.35 -13.18 -23.31
C LYS A 229 -3.19 -12.21 -22.16
N LYS A 230 -4.09 -12.33 -21.19
CA LYS A 230 -4.07 -11.63 -19.92
C LYS A 230 -3.45 -12.52 -18.85
N VAL A 231 -2.88 -11.91 -17.81
CA VAL A 231 -2.38 -12.62 -16.62
C VAL A 231 -3.08 -12.07 -15.40
N PHE A 232 -3.96 -12.86 -14.82
CA PHE A 232 -4.74 -12.48 -13.66
C PHE A 232 -4.13 -13.07 -12.39
N ALA A 233 -3.60 -12.22 -11.51
CA ALA A 233 -3.10 -12.60 -10.19
C ALA A 233 -4.23 -12.60 -9.18
N LEU A 234 -4.55 -13.78 -8.63
CA LEU A 234 -5.60 -13.98 -7.65
C LEU A 234 -5.14 -13.51 -6.27
N ASP A 235 -5.93 -12.65 -5.63
CA ASP A 235 -5.71 -12.21 -4.24
C ASP A 235 -6.57 -13.03 -3.28
N LEU A 236 -5.98 -14.06 -2.68
CA LEU A 236 -6.65 -14.91 -1.71
C LEU A 236 -7.03 -14.16 -0.44
N SER A 237 -6.25 -13.15 -0.04
CA SER A 237 -6.53 -12.35 1.15
C SER A 237 -7.77 -11.50 0.95
N ALA A 238 -7.91 -10.86 -0.21
CA ALA A 238 -9.12 -10.11 -0.58
C ALA A 238 -10.36 -11.02 -0.65
N MET A 239 -10.19 -12.26 -1.09
CA MET A 239 -11.29 -13.22 -1.14
C MET A 239 -11.74 -13.69 0.25
N MET A 240 -10.82 -13.81 1.21
CA MET A 240 -11.12 -14.20 2.59
C MET A 240 -11.66 -13.02 3.41
N ALA A 241 -11.32 -11.80 3.06
CA ALA A 241 -11.76 -10.62 3.78
C ALA A 241 -13.31 -10.51 3.78
N GLY A 242 -13.90 -10.43 4.96
CA GLY A 242 -15.36 -10.32 5.14
C GLY A 242 -16.16 -11.60 4.88
N ALA A 243 -15.55 -12.73 4.52
CA ALA A 243 -16.23 -14.02 4.44
C ALA A 243 -16.46 -14.55 5.86
N LYS A 244 -17.72 -14.54 6.32
CA LYS A 244 -18.10 -15.07 7.65
C LYS A 244 -18.26 -16.58 7.65
N TYR A 245 -18.62 -17.14 6.52
CA TYR A 245 -18.87 -18.57 6.34
C TYR A 245 -18.05 -19.13 5.18
N ARG A 246 -17.75 -20.39 5.26
CA ARG A 246 -17.03 -21.15 4.21
C ARG A 246 -17.68 -21.01 2.82
N GLY A 247 -19.02 -21.03 2.78
CA GLY A 247 -19.78 -20.91 1.54
C GLY A 247 -19.54 -19.60 0.79
N ASP A 248 -19.34 -18.50 1.51
CA ASP A 248 -19.11 -17.18 0.91
C ASP A 248 -17.82 -17.17 0.09
N PHE A 249 -16.76 -17.77 0.61
CA PHE A 249 -15.48 -17.87 -0.08
C PHE A 249 -15.56 -18.80 -1.31
N GLU A 250 -16.22 -19.96 -1.14
CA GLU A 250 -16.43 -20.92 -2.25
C GLU A 250 -17.23 -20.27 -3.39
N GLU A 251 -18.26 -19.49 -3.07
CA GLU A 251 -19.07 -18.78 -4.06
C GLU A 251 -18.26 -17.70 -4.79
N ARG A 252 -17.43 -16.93 -4.06
CA ARG A 252 -16.53 -15.92 -4.66
C ARG A 252 -15.51 -16.55 -5.60
N LEU A 253 -14.85 -17.63 -5.15
CA LEU A 253 -13.88 -18.34 -5.99
C LEU A 253 -14.55 -18.91 -7.24
N LYS A 254 -15.74 -19.49 -7.09
CA LYS A 254 -16.50 -20.00 -8.22
C LYS A 254 -16.82 -18.89 -9.23
N ALA A 255 -17.28 -17.73 -8.77
CA ALA A 255 -17.57 -16.59 -9.63
C ALA A 255 -16.32 -16.10 -10.40
N VAL A 256 -15.15 -16.06 -9.73
CA VAL A 256 -13.88 -15.73 -10.41
C VAL A 256 -13.51 -16.78 -11.45
N LEU A 257 -13.58 -18.07 -11.09
CA LEU A 257 -13.23 -19.16 -12.02
C LEU A 257 -14.18 -19.24 -13.22
N ASP A 258 -15.46 -18.97 -13.04
CA ASP A 258 -16.44 -18.95 -14.11
C ASP A 258 -16.20 -17.74 -15.04
N ALA A 259 -15.88 -16.58 -14.49
CA ALA A 259 -15.51 -15.39 -15.28
C ALA A 259 -14.21 -15.59 -16.09
N LEU A 260 -13.21 -16.30 -15.53
CA LEU A 260 -11.97 -16.65 -16.25
C LEU A 260 -12.22 -17.65 -17.39
N GLU A 261 -13.13 -18.60 -17.18
CA GLU A 261 -13.53 -19.58 -18.18
C GLU A 261 -14.28 -18.91 -19.34
N GLU A 262 -15.18 -17.97 -19.04
CA GLU A 262 -15.90 -17.19 -20.06
C GLU A 262 -14.97 -16.31 -20.90
N ASP A 263 -13.96 -15.68 -20.27
CA ASP A 263 -12.95 -14.88 -20.99
C ASP A 263 -12.05 -15.76 -21.90
N GLY A 264 -11.72 -16.98 -21.47
CA GLY A 264 -10.94 -17.98 -22.23
C GLY A 264 -9.53 -17.55 -22.66
N ASN A 265 -9.17 -16.30 -22.44
CA ASN A 265 -7.90 -15.70 -22.86
C ASN A 265 -7.00 -15.29 -21.69
N THR A 266 -7.42 -15.60 -20.46
CA THR A 266 -6.72 -15.21 -19.24
C THR A 266 -5.97 -16.39 -18.63
N LEU A 267 -4.69 -16.17 -18.28
CA LEU A 267 -3.87 -17.07 -17.47
C LEU A 267 -4.10 -16.72 -15.99
N LEU A 268 -4.45 -17.72 -15.18
CA LEU A 268 -4.62 -17.53 -13.73
C LEU A 268 -3.28 -17.70 -13.03
N PHE A 269 -2.82 -16.69 -12.28
CA PHE A 269 -1.70 -16.81 -11.37
C PHE A 269 -2.19 -16.93 -9.93
N ILE A 270 -1.69 -17.94 -9.22
CA ILE A 270 -1.99 -18.19 -7.82
C ILE A 270 -0.67 -18.25 -7.06
N ASP A 271 -0.42 -17.23 -6.25
CA ASP A 271 0.67 -17.29 -5.30
C ASP A 271 0.27 -18.15 -4.10
N GLU A 272 1.26 -18.80 -3.47
CA GLU A 272 1.01 -19.75 -2.37
C GLU A 272 -0.08 -20.80 -2.70
N ILE A 273 -0.03 -21.40 -3.90
CA ILE A 273 -1.06 -22.33 -4.38
C ILE A 273 -1.34 -23.49 -3.41
N HIS A 274 -0.40 -23.80 -2.52
CA HIS A 274 -0.56 -24.80 -1.47
C HIS A 274 -1.68 -24.49 -0.48
N THR A 275 -2.01 -23.19 -0.29
CA THR A 275 -3.11 -22.76 0.60
C THR A 275 -4.46 -23.24 0.08
N ILE A 276 -4.63 -23.28 -1.24
CA ILE A 276 -5.85 -23.76 -1.90
C ILE A 276 -5.93 -25.29 -1.86
N VAL A 277 -4.79 -25.96 -2.07
CA VAL A 277 -4.72 -27.43 -2.18
C VAL A 277 -4.62 -28.11 -0.81
N GLY A 278 -3.96 -27.47 0.15
CA GLY A 278 -3.68 -28.03 1.48
C GLY A 278 -4.81 -27.89 2.49
N ALA A 279 -5.75 -27.03 2.24
CA ALA A 279 -6.83 -26.69 3.15
C ALA A 279 -7.82 -27.84 3.45
N GLY A 280 -7.81 -28.93 2.67
CA GLY A 280 -8.76 -30.04 2.77
C GLY A 280 -8.47 -31.14 3.80
N LYS A 281 -7.37 -31.10 4.57
CA LYS A 281 -6.96 -32.23 5.41
C LYS A 281 -7.22 -32.10 6.91
N THR A 282 -7.68 -30.97 7.38
CA THR A 282 -8.12 -30.75 8.76
C THR A 282 -9.64 -30.67 8.81
N GLU A 283 -10.29 -31.33 9.78
CA GLU A 283 -11.74 -31.25 9.99
C GLU A 283 -12.15 -29.77 10.10
N GLY A 284 -12.91 -29.28 9.09
CA GLY A 284 -13.35 -27.88 9.00
C GLY A 284 -12.56 -26.98 8.05
N SER A 285 -11.50 -27.46 7.37
CA SER A 285 -10.74 -26.66 6.41
C SER A 285 -11.31 -26.71 4.99
N MET A 286 -11.08 -25.63 4.21
CA MET A 286 -11.62 -25.44 2.87
C MET A 286 -10.98 -26.41 1.87
N ASP A 287 -11.76 -27.22 1.15
CA ASP A 287 -11.26 -28.07 0.06
C ASP A 287 -11.45 -27.41 -1.29
N LEU A 288 -10.74 -26.30 -1.49
CA LEU A 288 -10.76 -25.49 -2.70
C LEU A 288 -10.10 -26.21 -3.89
N GLY A 289 -9.23 -27.17 -3.61
CA GLY A 289 -8.61 -28.03 -4.61
C GLY A 289 -9.66 -28.77 -5.46
N ASN A 290 -10.79 -29.14 -4.88
CA ASN A 290 -11.86 -29.84 -5.60
C ASN A 290 -12.60 -28.96 -6.62
N MET A 291 -12.54 -27.62 -6.49
CA MET A 291 -13.11 -26.69 -7.48
C MET A 291 -12.16 -26.46 -8.65
N LEU A 292 -10.83 -26.39 -8.39
CA LEU A 292 -9.83 -26.19 -9.43
C LEU A 292 -9.54 -27.46 -10.23
N LYS A 293 -9.49 -28.63 -9.58
CA LYS A 293 -9.13 -29.90 -10.21
C LYS A 293 -9.94 -30.23 -11.46
N PRO A 294 -11.28 -30.10 -11.50
CA PRO A 294 -12.06 -30.40 -12.70
C PRO A 294 -11.75 -29.46 -13.88
N LYS A 295 -11.60 -28.16 -13.61
CA LYS A 295 -11.32 -27.13 -14.64
C LYS A 295 -9.90 -27.30 -15.22
N LEU A 296 -8.90 -27.56 -14.37
CA LEU A 296 -7.55 -27.91 -14.79
C LEU A 296 -7.49 -29.25 -15.54
N ALA A 297 -8.34 -30.22 -15.16
CA ALA A 297 -8.40 -31.53 -15.81
C ALA A 297 -8.94 -31.45 -17.23
N ARG A 298 -9.91 -30.61 -17.48
CA ARG A 298 -10.54 -30.41 -18.81
C ARG A 298 -9.72 -29.49 -19.72
N GLY A 299 -8.73 -28.77 -19.17
CA GLY A 299 -7.93 -27.78 -19.90
C GLY A 299 -8.67 -26.45 -20.16
N GLU A 300 -9.77 -26.23 -19.45
CA GLU A 300 -10.57 -25.01 -19.49
C GLU A 300 -9.88 -23.83 -18.83
N LEU A 301 -8.92 -24.11 -17.96
CA LEU A 301 -8.16 -23.11 -17.20
C LEU A 301 -6.66 -23.37 -17.32
N HIS A 302 -5.89 -22.34 -17.66
CA HIS A 302 -4.44 -22.32 -17.56
C HIS A 302 -4.02 -21.63 -16.29
N CYS A 303 -3.22 -22.30 -15.47
CA CYS A 303 -2.82 -21.81 -14.17
C CYS A 303 -1.29 -21.80 -14.02
N ILE A 304 -0.75 -20.70 -13.48
CA ILE A 304 0.62 -20.58 -13.01
C ILE A 304 0.54 -20.61 -11.49
N GLY A 305 1.17 -21.58 -10.85
CA GLY A 305 1.26 -21.65 -9.38
C GLY A 305 2.61 -21.19 -8.90
N ALA A 306 2.68 -20.65 -7.68
CA ALA A 306 3.93 -20.43 -6.96
C ALA A 306 3.83 -21.04 -5.56
N THR A 307 4.91 -21.67 -5.07
CA THR A 307 4.95 -22.31 -3.74
C THR A 307 6.39 -22.58 -3.32
N THR A 308 6.59 -23.01 -2.08
CA THR A 308 7.91 -23.45 -1.60
C THR A 308 8.18 -24.92 -1.97
N THR A 309 9.45 -25.31 -1.95
CA THR A 309 9.87 -26.69 -2.25
C THR A 309 9.22 -27.71 -1.31
N GLN A 310 9.13 -27.40 -0.03
CA GLN A 310 8.53 -28.28 0.97
C GLN A 310 7.03 -28.44 0.76
N GLU A 311 6.33 -27.36 0.47
CA GLU A 311 4.89 -27.33 0.25
C GLU A 311 4.49 -28.01 -1.06
N TYR A 312 5.28 -27.82 -2.13
CA TYR A 312 5.09 -28.53 -3.39
C TYR A 312 5.09 -30.06 -3.17
N ARG A 313 6.11 -30.59 -2.49
CA ARG A 313 6.24 -32.01 -2.17
C ARG A 313 5.11 -32.51 -1.26
N LYS A 314 4.67 -31.68 -0.31
CA LYS A 314 3.66 -32.05 0.68
C LYS A 314 2.25 -32.07 0.12
N TYR A 315 1.90 -31.10 -0.75
CA TYR A 315 0.53 -30.86 -1.16
C TYR A 315 0.26 -31.16 -2.65
N ILE A 316 1.17 -30.83 -3.57
CA ILE A 316 0.95 -30.98 -5.01
C ILE A 316 1.44 -32.35 -5.51
N GLU A 317 2.64 -32.73 -5.18
CA GLU A 317 3.24 -34.00 -5.61
C GLU A 317 2.51 -35.24 -5.07
N LYS A 318 1.92 -35.13 -3.89
CA LYS A 318 1.12 -36.22 -3.28
C LYS A 318 -0.30 -36.33 -3.84
N ASP A 319 -0.77 -35.33 -4.58
CA ASP A 319 -2.07 -35.36 -5.23
C ASP A 319 -1.92 -35.75 -6.71
N SER A 320 -2.27 -36.98 -7.04
CA SER A 320 -2.09 -37.53 -8.38
C SER A 320 -2.82 -36.78 -9.49
N ALA A 321 -3.88 -36.04 -9.17
CA ALA A 321 -4.61 -35.22 -10.14
C ALA A 321 -3.86 -33.93 -10.48
N LEU A 322 -3.22 -33.33 -9.47
CA LEU A 322 -2.44 -32.10 -9.64
C LEU A 322 -1.04 -32.37 -10.20
N GLU A 323 -0.36 -33.42 -9.71
CA GLU A 323 0.96 -33.84 -10.22
C GLU A 323 0.98 -34.07 -11.73
N ARG A 324 -0.12 -34.63 -12.27
CA ARG A 324 -0.26 -34.84 -13.72
C ARG A 324 -0.55 -33.55 -14.51
N ARG A 325 -0.86 -32.46 -13.86
CA ARG A 325 -1.25 -31.19 -14.48
C ARG A 325 -0.22 -30.09 -14.31
N PHE A 326 0.45 -30.05 -13.15
CA PHE A 326 1.49 -29.08 -12.89
C PHE A 326 2.88 -29.59 -13.29
N GLN A 327 3.68 -28.72 -13.86
CA GLN A 327 5.09 -28.96 -14.15
C GLN A 327 5.94 -28.03 -13.28
N PRO A 328 6.79 -28.55 -12.40
CA PRO A 328 7.63 -27.71 -11.57
C PRO A 328 8.69 -26.97 -12.40
N VAL A 329 8.90 -25.72 -12.06
CA VAL A 329 9.98 -24.86 -12.49
C VAL A 329 10.73 -24.45 -11.24
N GLN A 330 11.95 -24.94 -11.09
CA GLN A 330 12.79 -24.58 -9.95
C GLN A 330 13.23 -23.13 -10.10
N VAL A 331 13.08 -22.39 -9.01
CA VAL A 331 13.53 -21.01 -8.88
C VAL A 331 14.55 -20.99 -7.75
N GLU A 332 15.80 -20.91 -8.13
CA GLU A 332 16.92 -20.89 -7.21
C GLU A 332 17.20 -19.47 -6.70
N GLU A 333 17.89 -19.39 -5.56
CA GLU A 333 18.43 -18.14 -5.06
C GLU A 333 19.39 -17.55 -6.10
N PRO A 334 19.27 -16.27 -6.48
CA PRO A 334 20.21 -15.65 -7.42
C PRO A 334 21.60 -15.56 -6.80
N SER A 335 22.62 -15.62 -7.66
CA SER A 335 24.00 -15.31 -7.27
C SER A 335 24.13 -13.88 -6.75
N GLU A 336 25.20 -13.58 -6.03
CA GLU A 336 25.48 -12.21 -5.55
C GLU A 336 25.53 -11.20 -6.71
N GLU A 337 26.12 -11.58 -7.85
CA GLU A 337 26.23 -10.71 -9.03
C GLU A 337 24.86 -10.43 -9.66
N GLU A 338 24.01 -11.44 -9.76
CA GLU A 338 22.64 -11.29 -10.24
C GLU A 338 21.80 -10.45 -9.27
N ALA A 339 21.94 -10.69 -7.95
CA ALA A 339 21.24 -9.91 -6.93
C ALA A 339 21.63 -8.42 -6.98
N ILE A 340 22.94 -8.10 -7.17
CA ILE A 340 23.39 -6.71 -7.36
C ILE A 340 22.73 -6.11 -8.62
N SER A 341 22.65 -6.87 -9.70
CA SER A 341 22.03 -6.42 -10.95
C SER A 341 20.51 -6.16 -10.76
N ILE A 342 19.82 -7.02 -10.01
CA ILE A 342 18.42 -6.82 -9.64
C ILE A 342 18.26 -5.53 -8.82
N LEU A 343 19.07 -5.33 -7.79
CA LEU A 343 19.01 -4.13 -6.95
C LEU A 343 19.27 -2.85 -7.74
N ARG A 344 20.22 -2.88 -8.71
CA ARG A 344 20.45 -1.76 -9.61
C ARG A 344 19.23 -1.44 -10.48
N GLY A 345 18.49 -2.47 -10.91
CA GLY A 345 17.27 -2.31 -11.69
C GLY A 345 16.13 -1.63 -10.94
N ILE A 346 16.01 -1.89 -9.63
CA ILE A 346 14.94 -1.31 -8.80
C ILE A 346 15.35 -0.04 -8.06
N LYS A 347 16.64 0.34 -8.11
CA LYS A 347 17.22 1.48 -7.39
C LYS A 347 16.44 2.77 -7.55
N ASP A 348 16.15 3.16 -8.81
CA ASP A 348 15.50 4.43 -9.12
C ASP A 348 14.11 4.53 -8.49
N GLY A 349 13.39 3.42 -8.38
CA GLY A 349 12.11 3.33 -7.69
C GLY A 349 12.24 3.61 -6.19
N PHE A 350 13.27 3.04 -5.53
CA PHE A 350 13.55 3.29 -4.11
C PHE A 350 14.02 4.74 -3.87
N ASP A 351 14.92 5.27 -4.74
CA ASP A 351 15.35 6.66 -4.67
C ASP A 351 14.16 7.64 -4.76
N ALA A 352 13.20 7.35 -5.65
CA ALA A 352 12.00 8.17 -5.82
C ALA A 352 11.01 8.02 -4.65
N HIS A 353 10.84 6.81 -4.10
CA HIS A 353 9.91 6.54 -3.00
C HIS A 353 10.36 7.19 -1.70
N HIS A 354 11.61 6.94 -1.30
CA HIS A 354 12.15 7.47 -0.04
C HIS A 354 12.66 8.91 -0.14
N GLY A 355 12.99 9.37 -1.34
CA GLY A 355 13.56 10.70 -1.57
C GLY A 355 15.03 10.81 -1.13
N VAL A 356 15.70 9.68 -0.95
CA VAL A 356 17.13 9.58 -0.61
C VAL A 356 17.90 9.05 -1.81
N ARG A 357 19.22 9.18 -1.79
CA ARG A 357 20.09 8.64 -2.83
C ARG A 357 20.77 7.37 -2.35
N LEU A 358 20.54 6.27 -3.07
CA LEU A 358 21.25 5.03 -2.83
C LEU A 358 22.58 5.02 -3.61
N HIS A 359 23.71 4.85 -2.91
CA HIS A 359 25.00 4.65 -3.56
C HIS A 359 25.12 3.22 -4.09
N ASP A 360 25.85 3.03 -5.20
CA ASP A 360 26.11 1.69 -5.75
C ASP A 360 26.83 0.79 -4.74
N ASN A 361 27.77 1.37 -3.98
CA ASN A 361 28.46 0.64 -2.92
C ASN A 361 27.51 0.15 -1.82
N ALA A 362 26.43 0.89 -1.53
CA ALA A 362 25.41 0.43 -0.57
C ALA A 362 24.65 -0.79 -1.11
N LEU A 363 24.33 -0.84 -2.40
CA LEU A 363 23.71 -2.00 -3.03
C LEU A 363 24.60 -3.23 -2.96
N VAL A 364 25.89 -3.06 -3.29
CA VAL A 364 26.89 -4.13 -3.19
C VAL A 364 27.06 -4.60 -1.74
N ALA A 365 27.11 -3.67 -0.79
CA ALA A 365 27.19 -3.98 0.64
C ALA A 365 25.94 -4.71 1.14
N ALA A 366 24.75 -4.30 0.71
CA ALA A 366 23.49 -4.94 1.09
C ALA A 366 23.47 -6.41 0.67
N VAL A 367 23.91 -6.73 -0.55
CA VAL A 367 23.98 -8.12 -1.02
C VAL A 367 25.03 -8.91 -0.23
N LYS A 368 26.27 -8.41 -0.13
CA LYS A 368 27.37 -9.12 0.53
C LYS A 368 27.13 -9.33 2.01
N LEU A 369 26.69 -8.29 2.72
CA LEU A 369 26.45 -8.38 4.17
C LEU A 369 25.21 -9.23 4.48
N SER A 370 24.15 -9.15 3.66
CA SER A 370 23.00 -10.02 3.85
C SER A 370 23.32 -11.49 3.56
N SER A 371 24.09 -11.76 2.51
CA SER A 371 24.53 -13.11 2.17
C SER A 371 25.34 -13.73 3.31
N ARG A 372 26.21 -12.94 3.94
CA ARG A 372 27.12 -13.41 4.99
C ARG A 372 26.50 -13.50 6.38
N TYR A 373 25.66 -12.55 6.77
CA TYR A 373 25.18 -12.41 8.16
C TYR A 373 23.72 -12.76 8.36
N ILE A 374 22.91 -12.87 7.28
CA ILE A 374 21.48 -13.21 7.34
C ILE A 374 21.29 -14.55 6.65
N SER A 375 21.22 -15.63 7.43
CA SER A 375 21.13 -17.00 6.94
C SER A 375 19.69 -17.55 6.90
N ASP A 376 18.74 -16.89 7.53
CA ASP A 376 17.35 -17.31 7.66
C ASP A 376 16.45 -16.82 6.51
N ARG A 377 17.01 -16.01 5.59
CA ARG A 377 16.34 -15.45 4.41
C ARG A 377 17.18 -15.61 3.16
N PHE A 378 16.55 -15.46 1.99
CA PHE A 378 17.18 -15.67 0.69
C PHE A 378 17.31 -14.36 -0.10
N LEU A 379 18.29 -14.30 -1.01
CA LEU A 379 18.41 -13.21 -1.98
C LEU A 379 17.30 -13.35 -3.05
N PRO A 380 16.83 -12.26 -3.64
CA PRO A 380 17.24 -10.87 -3.40
C PRO A 380 16.48 -10.20 -2.22
N ASP A 381 15.45 -10.83 -1.66
CA ASP A 381 14.52 -10.25 -0.70
C ASP A 381 15.22 -9.66 0.54
N LYS A 382 16.14 -10.42 1.16
CA LYS A 382 16.90 -9.93 2.32
C LYS A 382 17.75 -8.69 2.03
N ALA A 383 18.25 -8.54 0.80
CA ALA A 383 19.03 -7.36 0.41
C ALA A 383 18.11 -6.17 0.07
N ILE A 384 16.94 -6.43 -0.50
CA ILE A 384 15.90 -5.42 -0.75
C ILE A 384 15.41 -4.84 0.57
N ASP A 385 15.07 -5.68 1.54
CA ASP A 385 14.64 -5.27 2.87
C ASP A 385 15.68 -4.40 3.59
N LEU A 386 16.97 -4.76 3.47
CA LEU A 386 18.05 -3.94 4.04
C LEU A 386 18.13 -2.55 3.41
N ILE A 387 17.96 -2.45 2.11
CA ILE A 387 17.97 -1.16 1.39
C ILE A 387 16.76 -0.33 1.80
N ASP A 388 15.59 -0.95 1.88
CA ASP A 388 14.35 -0.28 2.26
C ASP A 388 14.45 0.28 3.69
N GLU A 389 14.93 -0.52 4.63
CA GLU A 389 15.12 -0.08 6.02
C GLU A 389 16.21 1.00 6.13
N ALA A 390 17.33 0.85 5.42
CA ALA A 390 18.39 1.85 5.41
C ALA A 390 17.91 3.19 4.83
N ALA A 391 17.15 3.15 3.73
CA ALA A 391 16.55 4.33 3.13
C ALA A 391 15.52 4.99 4.06
N SER A 392 14.68 4.19 4.71
CA SER A 392 13.72 4.65 5.72
C SER A 392 14.41 5.26 6.94
N LEU A 393 15.53 4.67 7.38
CA LEU A 393 16.33 5.20 8.49
C LEU A 393 16.88 6.60 8.15
N VAL A 394 17.52 6.75 7.00
CA VAL A 394 18.07 8.03 6.55
C VAL A 394 16.96 9.07 6.41
N LYS A 395 15.84 8.72 5.78
CA LYS A 395 14.68 9.61 5.65
C LYS A 395 14.14 10.05 7.00
N THR A 396 13.99 9.11 7.95
CA THR A 396 13.51 9.43 9.30
C THR A 396 14.48 10.36 10.02
N GLN A 397 15.79 10.16 9.85
CA GLN A 397 16.80 11.07 10.42
C GLN A 397 16.73 12.48 9.81
N MET A 398 16.43 12.59 8.51
CA MET A 398 16.24 13.88 7.84
C MET A 398 14.96 14.61 8.31
N ASP A 399 13.89 13.86 8.53
CA ASP A 399 12.59 14.40 8.96
C ASP A 399 12.55 14.72 10.47
N THR A 400 13.43 14.11 11.27
CA THR A 400 13.49 14.29 12.71
C THR A 400 14.29 15.54 13.06
N VAL A 401 13.89 16.21 14.14
CA VAL A 401 14.62 17.37 14.68
C VAL A 401 16.03 16.92 15.12
N PRO A 402 17.11 17.57 14.67
CA PRO A 402 18.45 17.22 15.07
C PRO A 402 18.60 17.21 16.59
N GLU A 403 19.32 16.22 17.14
CA GLU A 403 19.51 16.06 18.59
C GLU A 403 20.08 17.34 19.25
N ALA A 404 20.98 18.02 18.55
CA ALA A 404 21.53 19.29 19.01
C ALA A 404 20.46 20.39 19.16
N LEU A 405 19.48 20.44 18.21
CA LEU A 405 18.39 21.42 18.30
C LEU A 405 17.40 21.04 19.42
N ASP A 406 17.05 19.76 19.55
CA ASP A 406 16.17 19.27 20.63
C ASP A 406 16.80 19.57 22.03
N THR A 407 18.09 19.33 22.18
CA THR A 407 18.81 19.62 23.41
C THR A 407 18.77 21.13 23.74
N LEU A 408 19.00 21.98 22.75
CA LEU A 408 18.92 23.44 22.93
C LEU A 408 17.50 23.90 23.25
N GLN A 409 16.49 23.34 22.61
CA GLN A 409 15.08 23.65 22.89
C GLN A 409 14.65 23.21 24.29
N ARG A 410 15.11 22.05 24.76
CA ARG A 410 14.89 21.62 26.16
C ARG A 410 15.55 22.54 27.15
N LYS A 411 16.79 22.97 26.87
CA LYS A 411 17.50 23.94 27.70
C LYS A 411 16.78 25.30 27.72
N GLU A 412 16.33 25.79 26.58
CA GLU A 412 15.51 27.00 26.46
C GLU A 412 14.24 26.91 27.31
N LEU A 413 13.51 25.79 27.21
CA LEU A 413 12.30 25.55 27.98
C LEU A 413 12.58 25.53 29.50
N GLN A 414 13.67 24.89 29.93
CA GLN A 414 14.09 24.84 31.33
C GLN A 414 14.40 26.22 31.84
N MET A 415 15.15 27.03 31.06
CA MET A 415 15.47 28.43 31.44
C MET A 415 14.22 29.31 31.52
N LYS A 416 13.24 29.13 30.62
CA LYS A 416 11.95 29.84 30.68
C LYS A 416 11.14 29.50 31.94
N ILE A 417 11.16 28.23 32.36
CA ILE A 417 10.52 27.81 33.61
C ILE A 417 11.21 28.45 34.82
N GLU A 418 12.56 28.46 34.84
CA GLU A 418 13.35 29.10 35.90
C GLU A 418 13.09 30.62 35.91
N GLU A 419 13.03 31.29 34.77
CA GLU A 419 12.69 32.71 34.66
C GLU A 419 11.33 33.02 35.27
N GLN A 420 10.29 32.22 34.93
CA GLN A 420 8.95 32.42 35.49
C GLN A 420 8.88 32.20 37.00
N ALA A 421 9.72 31.31 37.54
CA ALA A 421 9.82 31.09 38.98
C ALA A 421 10.50 32.27 39.66
N LEU A 422 11.68 32.68 39.17
CA LEU A 422 12.46 33.78 39.73
C LEU A 422 11.78 35.15 39.58
N ALA A 423 10.97 35.35 38.57
CA ALA A 423 10.20 36.59 38.36
C ALA A 423 9.17 36.87 39.47
N LYS A 424 8.81 35.86 40.26
CA LYS A 424 7.89 36.00 41.40
C LYS A 424 8.60 36.29 42.71
N GLU A 425 9.93 36.16 42.77
CA GLU A 425 10.76 36.40 43.94
C GLU A 425 11.24 37.84 43.94
N THR A 426 11.42 38.41 45.16
CA THR A 426 11.79 39.82 45.33
C THR A 426 13.13 40.01 46.06
N ASP A 427 13.80 38.94 46.45
CA ASP A 427 15.08 39.00 47.11
C ASP A 427 16.23 39.36 46.13
N GLU A 428 17.26 40.01 46.65
CA GLU A 428 18.35 40.57 45.86
C GLU A 428 19.18 39.50 45.11
N ALA A 429 19.25 38.28 45.66
CA ALA A 429 19.93 37.14 45.03
C ALA A 429 19.15 36.63 43.80
N SER A 430 17.83 36.50 43.93
CA SER A 430 16.94 36.07 42.86
C SER A 430 16.89 37.09 41.72
N VAL A 431 16.90 38.39 42.03
CA VAL A 431 16.95 39.47 41.03
C VAL A 431 18.26 39.43 40.23
N ARG A 432 19.40 39.21 40.89
CA ARG A 432 20.70 39.06 40.19
C ARG A 432 20.68 37.82 39.27
N ARG A 433 20.24 36.69 39.78
CA ARG A 433 20.14 35.45 39.02
C ARG A 433 19.19 35.58 37.83
N LEU A 434 18.08 36.29 38.00
CA LEU A 434 17.11 36.56 36.92
C LEU A 434 17.76 37.38 35.79
N LYS A 435 18.61 38.32 36.09
CA LYS A 435 19.31 39.12 35.08
C LYS A 435 20.29 38.26 34.26
N GLU A 436 21.13 37.47 34.93
CA GLU A 436 22.06 36.53 34.29
C GLU A 436 21.30 35.51 33.43
N LEU A 437 20.23 34.93 33.97
CA LEU A 437 19.40 33.96 33.27
C LEU A 437 18.79 34.55 32.00
N ARG A 438 18.35 35.81 32.00
CA ARG A 438 17.81 36.49 30.83
C ARG A 438 18.86 36.71 29.74
N GLU A 439 20.09 37.01 30.12
CA GLU A 439 21.21 37.15 29.20
C GLU A 439 21.51 35.79 28.52
N ASP A 440 21.59 34.72 29.32
CA ASP A 440 21.80 33.35 28.83
C ASP A 440 20.61 32.85 27.97
N LEU A 441 19.38 33.18 28.36
CA LEU A 441 18.16 32.82 27.61
C LEU A 441 18.17 33.49 26.22
N ALA A 442 18.50 34.79 26.15
CA ALA A 442 18.58 35.52 24.90
C ALA A 442 19.60 34.90 23.91
N VAL A 443 20.76 34.46 24.42
CA VAL A 443 21.79 33.76 23.62
C VAL A 443 21.26 32.40 23.14
N THR A 444 20.61 31.65 24.05
CA THR A 444 20.08 30.33 23.72
C THR A 444 18.93 30.44 22.73
N GLU A 445 18.01 31.38 22.88
CA GLU A 445 16.92 31.65 21.94
C GLU A 445 17.43 32.03 20.54
N ALA A 446 18.45 32.86 20.46
CA ALA A 446 19.09 33.22 19.19
C ALA A 446 19.72 31.99 18.50
N ALA A 447 20.39 31.12 19.29
CA ALA A 447 20.99 29.89 18.79
C ALA A 447 19.90 28.90 18.29
N VAL A 448 18.84 28.69 19.08
CA VAL A 448 17.68 27.85 18.70
C VAL A 448 17.05 28.36 17.42
N LYS A 449 16.76 29.65 17.32
CA LYS A 449 16.15 30.27 16.14
C LYS A 449 17.02 30.11 14.89
N ALA A 450 18.32 30.34 15.00
CA ALA A 450 19.25 30.19 13.88
C ALA A 450 19.35 28.75 13.43
N MET A 451 19.39 27.77 14.34
CA MET A 451 19.45 26.34 14.02
C MET A 451 18.14 25.83 13.44
N GLN A 452 17.01 26.30 13.97
CA GLN A 452 15.68 25.98 13.47
C GLN A 452 15.45 26.51 12.05
N GLN A 453 15.90 27.72 11.75
CA GLN A 453 15.84 28.27 10.39
C GLN A 453 16.65 27.44 9.41
N ARG A 454 17.90 27.11 9.76
CA ARG A 454 18.77 26.24 8.93
C ARG A 454 18.16 24.87 8.69
N TRP A 455 17.53 24.28 9.69
CA TRP A 455 16.86 22.98 9.56
C TRP A 455 15.63 23.09 8.65
N GLN A 456 14.80 24.13 8.80
CA GLN A 456 13.64 24.37 7.94
C GLN A 456 14.03 24.62 6.48
N GLU A 457 15.09 25.40 6.24
CA GLU A 457 15.61 25.65 4.89
C GLU A 457 16.10 24.36 4.23
N ARG A 458 16.84 23.52 4.96
CA ARG A 458 17.28 22.21 4.46
C ARG A 458 16.10 21.30 4.11
N ARG A 459 15.14 21.22 5.03
CA ARG A 459 13.94 20.41 4.80
C ARG A 459 13.16 20.87 3.57
N ALA A 460 13.04 22.16 3.35
CA ALA A 460 12.39 22.70 2.16
C ALA A 460 13.15 22.36 0.86
N GLN A 461 14.50 22.46 0.88
CA GLN A 461 15.34 22.08 -0.26
C GLN A 461 15.27 20.59 -0.59
N SER A 462 15.26 19.74 0.44
CA SER A 462 15.11 18.29 0.26
C SER A 462 13.72 17.93 -0.30
N ALA A 463 12.66 18.58 0.20
CA ALA A 463 11.30 18.38 -0.31
C ALA A 463 11.16 18.84 -1.78
N GLU A 464 11.80 19.96 -2.16
CA GLU A 464 11.85 20.42 -3.55
C GLU A 464 12.53 19.39 -4.46
N LEU A 465 13.70 18.89 -4.06
CA LEU A 465 14.43 17.86 -4.81
C LEU A 465 13.62 16.57 -4.97
N GLN A 466 12.94 16.13 -3.90
CA GLN A 466 12.09 14.95 -3.93
C GLN A 466 10.91 15.12 -4.91
N ASN A 467 10.27 16.29 -4.92
CA ASN A 467 9.19 16.57 -5.85
C ASN A 467 9.67 16.58 -7.31
N LEU A 468 10.85 17.15 -7.58
CA LEU A 468 11.45 17.12 -8.91
C LEU A 468 11.78 15.69 -9.37
N LYS A 469 12.35 14.85 -8.49
CA LYS A 469 12.62 13.43 -8.79
C LYS A 469 11.35 12.65 -9.10
N LYS A 470 10.27 12.85 -8.31
CA LYS A 470 8.96 12.24 -8.58
C LYS A 470 8.39 12.67 -9.93
N SER A 471 8.49 13.96 -10.26
CA SER A 471 8.04 14.48 -11.55
C SER A 471 8.85 13.92 -12.72
N LEU A 472 10.15 13.70 -12.52
CA LEU A 472 11.02 13.05 -13.50
C LEU A 472 10.62 11.59 -13.73
N GLN A 473 10.39 10.84 -12.66
CA GLN A 473 9.93 9.45 -12.77
C GLN A 473 8.60 9.36 -13.51
N GLN A 474 7.62 10.17 -13.13
CA GLN A 474 6.34 10.25 -13.83
C GLN A 474 6.49 10.60 -15.31
N ALA A 475 7.41 11.52 -15.66
CA ALA A 475 7.65 11.87 -17.05
C ALA A 475 8.31 10.73 -17.84
N LYS A 476 9.18 9.93 -17.21
CA LYS A 476 9.76 8.72 -17.80
C LYS A 476 8.71 7.64 -18.04
N ASP A 477 7.85 7.40 -17.04
CA ASP A 477 6.74 6.45 -17.15
C ASP A 477 5.73 6.86 -18.25
N GLU A 478 5.38 8.16 -18.32
CA GLU A 478 4.54 8.70 -19.41
C GLU A 478 5.19 8.53 -20.79
N MET A 479 6.52 8.72 -20.88
CA MET A 479 7.27 8.53 -22.14
C MET A 479 7.24 7.08 -22.59
N GLU A 480 7.49 6.14 -21.68
CA GLU A 480 7.47 4.71 -21.97
C GLU A 480 6.08 4.24 -22.42
N GLN A 481 5.03 4.74 -21.76
CA GLN A 481 3.64 4.50 -22.18
C GLN A 481 3.32 5.08 -23.56
N ALA A 482 3.85 6.27 -23.88
CA ALA A 482 3.66 6.88 -25.19
C ALA A 482 4.40 6.08 -26.29
N GLU A 483 5.62 5.61 -26.02
CA GLU A 483 6.36 4.72 -26.92
C GLU A 483 5.62 3.40 -27.16
N ALA A 484 5.10 2.79 -26.10
CA ALA A 484 4.31 1.55 -26.18
C ALA A 484 3.02 1.71 -26.99
N ARG A 485 2.41 2.89 -26.97
CA ARG A 485 1.22 3.23 -27.77
C ARG A 485 1.56 3.74 -29.19
N TYR A 486 2.84 3.74 -29.58
CA TYR A 486 3.33 4.30 -30.83
C TYR A 486 3.01 5.80 -31.03
N ASP A 487 2.79 6.54 -29.94
CA ASP A 487 2.68 8.02 -29.98
C ASP A 487 4.07 8.66 -29.92
N LEU A 488 4.78 8.56 -31.04
CA LEU A 488 6.16 9.03 -31.17
C LEU A 488 6.28 10.56 -30.99
N ASN A 489 5.23 11.32 -31.28
CA ASN A 489 5.24 12.78 -31.09
C ASN A 489 5.24 13.11 -29.60
N ARG A 490 4.37 12.46 -28.82
CA ARG A 490 4.29 12.66 -27.37
C ARG A 490 5.54 12.16 -26.67
N ALA A 491 6.07 10.99 -27.08
CA ALA A 491 7.32 10.45 -26.55
C ALA A 491 8.51 11.38 -26.81
N ALA A 492 8.61 11.97 -28.02
CA ALA A 492 9.65 12.93 -28.35
C ALA A 492 9.53 14.23 -27.55
N GLU A 493 8.31 14.77 -27.35
CA GLU A 493 8.07 15.95 -26.52
C GLU A 493 8.50 15.72 -25.06
N LEU A 494 8.12 14.59 -24.49
CA LEU A 494 8.52 14.20 -23.13
C LEU A 494 10.03 14.05 -23.02
N LYS A 495 10.65 13.33 -23.95
CA LYS A 495 12.09 13.01 -23.94
C LYS A 495 12.97 14.25 -24.10
N TYR A 496 12.66 15.10 -25.09
CA TYR A 496 13.54 16.22 -25.44
C TYR A 496 13.22 17.53 -24.72
N ASN A 497 12.02 17.68 -24.18
CA ASN A 497 11.62 18.88 -23.44
C ASN A 497 11.46 18.62 -21.95
N LYS A 498 10.49 17.81 -21.55
CA LYS A 498 10.11 17.67 -20.14
C LYS A 498 11.19 17.01 -19.30
N ILE A 499 11.73 15.88 -19.78
CA ILE A 499 12.77 15.10 -19.05
C ILE A 499 14.07 15.90 -18.96
N VAL A 500 14.55 16.48 -20.07
CA VAL A 500 15.79 17.26 -20.08
C VAL A 500 15.71 18.48 -19.17
N ASN A 501 14.56 19.17 -19.14
CA ASN A 501 14.37 20.31 -18.23
C ASN A 501 14.35 19.88 -16.76
N LEU A 502 13.64 18.79 -16.43
CA LEU A 502 13.61 18.27 -15.06
C LEU A 502 14.99 17.78 -14.60
N GLU A 503 15.76 17.12 -15.47
CA GLU A 503 17.14 16.70 -15.17
C GLU A 503 18.04 17.90 -14.89
N LYS A 504 17.88 18.99 -15.66
CA LYS A 504 18.62 20.23 -15.43
C LYS A 504 18.23 20.88 -14.11
N GLU A 505 16.94 20.97 -13.80
CA GLU A 505 16.45 21.50 -12.52
C GLU A 505 16.95 20.67 -11.33
N ILE A 506 16.96 19.33 -11.45
CA ILE A 506 17.52 18.44 -10.44
C ILE A 506 19.02 18.66 -10.26
N ALA A 507 19.78 18.81 -11.37
CA ALA A 507 21.20 19.09 -11.30
C ALA A 507 21.50 20.45 -10.63
N GLU A 508 20.73 21.48 -10.94
CA GLU A 508 20.84 22.81 -10.31
C GLU A 508 20.48 22.77 -8.83
N ALA A 509 19.39 22.06 -8.45
CA ALA A 509 19.00 21.88 -7.06
C ALA A 509 20.07 21.11 -6.27
N THR A 510 20.60 20.04 -6.85
CA THR A 510 21.67 19.24 -6.24
C THR A 510 22.97 20.07 -6.07
N ALA A 511 23.33 20.89 -7.05
CA ALA A 511 24.48 21.78 -6.96
C ALA A 511 24.31 22.86 -5.88
N ARG A 512 23.09 23.42 -5.72
CA ARG A 512 22.75 24.36 -4.63
C ARG A 512 22.90 23.72 -3.25
N ILE A 513 22.41 22.48 -3.09
CA ILE A 513 22.55 21.72 -1.85
C ILE A 513 24.01 21.42 -1.54
N ALA A 514 24.79 20.99 -2.55
CA ALA A 514 26.23 20.71 -2.38
C ALA A 514 27.04 21.97 -2.02
N ALA A 515 26.74 23.12 -2.62
CA ALA A 515 27.37 24.39 -2.29
C ALA A 515 27.09 24.82 -0.84
N ASN A 516 25.87 24.62 -0.35
CA ASN A 516 25.49 24.92 1.03
C ASN A 516 26.17 23.96 2.04
N ARG A 517 26.52 22.73 1.63
CA ARG A 517 27.26 21.74 2.44
C ARG A 517 28.76 22.08 2.60
N ALA A 518 29.37 22.68 1.61
CA ALA A 518 30.81 23.00 1.66
C ALA A 518 31.23 23.93 2.82
N GLY A 519 30.27 24.53 3.53
CA GLY A 519 30.47 25.38 4.70
C GLY A 519 30.04 24.76 6.04
N ALA A 520 29.59 23.49 6.08
CA ALA A 520 29.06 22.84 7.28
C ALA A 520 30.00 21.75 7.82
N ASN A 521 30.00 21.56 9.15
CA ASN A 521 30.83 20.56 9.84
C ASN A 521 30.45 19.12 9.45
N ALA A 522 31.42 18.20 9.54
CA ALA A 522 31.34 16.80 9.15
C ALA A 522 30.27 15.94 9.88
N ASP A 523 29.58 16.49 10.88
CA ASP A 523 28.48 15.83 11.63
C ASP A 523 27.09 16.01 10.98
N ASP A 524 27.01 16.65 9.81
CA ASP A 524 25.74 16.88 9.13
C ASP A 524 25.32 15.59 8.38
N LEU A 525 24.20 15.03 8.85
CA LEU A 525 23.49 13.86 8.33
C LEU A 525 23.51 13.79 6.79
N THR A 526 24.08 12.73 6.25
CA THR A 526 24.11 12.47 4.81
C THR A 526 22.72 12.05 4.33
N GLU A 527 22.18 12.74 3.33
CA GLU A 527 20.93 12.38 2.63
C GLU A 527 21.13 11.17 1.70
N GLU A 528 22.17 10.40 1.94
CA GLU A 528 22.65 9.34 1.06
C GLU A 528 22.79 8.05 1.88
N VAL A 529 22.29 6.95 1.30
CA VAL A 529 22.50 5.62 1.88
C VAL A 529 23.86 5.12 1.42
N THR A 530 24.76 4.90 2.37
CA THR A 530 26.12 4.43 2.18
C THR A 530 26.28 2.99 2.69
N GLU A 531 27.45 2.41 2.44
CA GLU A 531 27.83 1.11 2.99
C GLU A 531 27.74 1.07 4.52
N ASP A 532 28.14 2.16 5.20
CA ASP A 532 28.06 2.26 6.66
C ASP A 532 26.64 2.23 7.17
N THR A 533 25.68 2.85 6.44
CA THR A 533 24.26 2.82 6.79
C THR A 533 23.72 1.38 6.71
N ILE A 534 24.07 0.64 5.66
CA ILE A 534 23.71 -0.77 5.51
C ILE A 534 24.33 -1.60 6.62
N ALA A 535 25.63 -1.41 6.91
CA ALA A 535 26.31 -2.11 7.99
C ALA A 535 25.66 -1.85 9.37
N LEU A 536 25.18 -0.62 9.61
CA LEU A 536 24.46 -0.26 10.82
C LEU A 536 23.12 -1.05 10.93
N VAL A 537 22.36 -1.14 9.83
CA VAL A 537 21.09 -1.89 9.81
C VAL A 537 21.36 -3.38 10.05
N VAL A 538 22.33 -3.98 9.35
CA VAL A 538 22.72 -5.38 9.55
C VAL A 538 23.14 -5.63 11.00
N SER A 539 23.90 -4.71 11.59
CA SER A 539 24.30 -4.81 13.01
C SER A 539 23.10 -4.79 13.96
N ARG A 540 22.07 -4.00 13.66
CA ARG A 540 20.83 -3.97 14.46
C ARG A 540 20.05 -5.29 14.35
N TRP A 541 19.96 -5.88 13.18
CA TRP A 541 19.23 -7.11 12.94
C TRP A 541 19.91 -8.34 13.56
N THR A 542 21.24 -8.42 13.37
CA THR A 542 22.01 -9.59 13.77
C THR A 542 22.59 -9.49 15.18
N GLY A 543 22.66 -8.27 15.74
CA GLY A 543 23.36 -8.00 17.00
C GLY A 543 24.91 -8.03 16.87
N VAL A 544 25.45 -8.25 15.67
CA VAL A 544 26.90 -8.29 15.39
C VAL A 544 27.38 -6.89 15.03
N PRO A 545 28.43 -6.33 15.63
CA PRO A 545 28.93 -4.99 15.31
C PRO A 545 29.67 -4.98 13.96
N VAL A 546 28.93 -5.01 12.85
CA VAL A 546 29.41 -5.12 11.47
C VAL A 546 30.18 -3.88 11.02
N THR A 547 29.88 -2.69 11.61
CA THR A 547 30.57 -1.44 11.30
C THR A 547 32.08 -1.47 11.51
N LYS A 548 32.58 -2.37 12.38
CA LYS A 548 34.02 -2.57 12.60
C LYS A 548 34.65 -3.56 11.63
N LEU A 549 33.85 -4.24 10.82
CA LEU A 549 34.30 -5.32 9.91
C LEU A 549 34.57 -4.80 8.48
N CYS A 550 33.88 -3.71 8.05
CA CYS A 550 33.98 -3.23 6.66
C CYS A 550 35.35 -2.64 6.31
N GLU A 551 36.02 -1.95 7.21
CA GLU A 551 37.34 -1.31 6.94
C GLU A 551 38.55 -2.17 7.28
N GLY A 552 38.37 -3.21 8.05
CA GLY A 552 39.51 -3.91 8.68
C GLY A 552 39.75 -5.36 8.33
N GLU A 553 38.84 -6.08 7.68
CA GLU A 553 39.02 -7.51 7.55
C GLU A 553 40.15 -7.89 6.59
N LYS A 554 40.18 -7.32 5.38
CA LYS A 554 41.33 -7.56 4.46
C LYS A 554 42.63 -7.10 5.07
N SER A 555 42.66 -5.92 5.68
CA SER A 555 43.87 -5.37 6.32
C SER A 555 44.24 -6.15 7.59
N LYS A 556 43.23 -6.58 8.37
CA LYS A 556 43.46 -7.38 9.58
C LYS A 556 43.88 -8.81 9.29
N LEU A 557 43.36 -9.39 8.20
CA LEU A 557 43.77 -10.72 7.72
C LEU A 557 45.15 -10.67 7.11
N LEU A 558 45.49 -9.63 6.33
CA LEU A 558 46.82 -9.44 5.77
C LEU A 558 47.92 -9.25 6.82
N HIS A 559 47.59 -8.76 8.01
CA HIS A 559 48.50 -8.61 9.16
C HIS A 559 48.13 -9.55 10.33
N LEU A 560 47.47 -10.69 10.02
CA LEU A 560 47.09 -11.66 11.05
C LEU A 560 48.26 -12.30 11.74
N ASP A 561 49.32 -12.60 10.99
CA ASP A 561 50.61 -13.08 11.43
C ASP A 561 51.25 -12.15 12.48
N GLU A 562 51.36 -10.86 12.18
CA GLU A 562 51.91 -9.84 13.11
C GLU A 562 51.10 -9.77 14.40
N ARG A 563 49.77 -9.85 14.31
CA ARG A 563 48.90 -9.80 15.48
C ARG A 563 48.92 -11.07 16.32
N LEU A 564 49.14 -12.22 15.71
CA LEU A 564 49.35 -13.48 16.41
C LEU A 564 50.70 -13.46 17.11
N HIS A 565 51.78 -13.00 16.45
CA HIS A 565 53.12 -12.86 17.04
C HIS A 565 53.15 -11.88 18.22
N ALA A 566 52.30 -10.86 18.26
CA ALA A 566 52.18 -9.98 19.41
C ALA A 566 51.66 -10.67 20.68
N ARG A 567 51.01 -11.84 20.57
CA ARG A 567 50.43 -12.60 21.66
C ARG A 567 51.09 -13.98 21.89
N VAL A 568 51.67 -14.55 20.84
CA VAL A 568 52.30 -15.88 20.86
C VAL A 568 53.81 -15.65 20.71
N ILE A 569 54.56 -15.98 21.74
CA ILE A 569 56.01 -15.86 21.72
C ILE A 569 56.58 -17.21 21.27
N GLY A 570 57.33 -17.22 20.15
CA GLY A 570 57.79 -18.43 19.49
C GLY A 570 56.71 -19.10 18.66
N GLN A 571 56.99 -20.24 18.09
CA GLN A 571 56.14 -21.03 17.19
C GLN A 571 55.82 -20.31 15.87
N ASP A 572 56.80 -19.66 15.27
CA ASP A 572 56.68 -18.86 14.04
C ASP A 572 56.05 -19.69 12.89
N ASP A 573 56.49 -20.93 12.68
CA ASP A 573 55.98 -21.82 11.65
C ASP A 573 54.47 -22.14 11.84
N ALA A 574 54.02 -22.26 13.11
CA ALA A 574 52.62 -22.54 13.40
C ALA A 574 51.73 -21.28 13.20
N VAL A 575 52.25 -20.09 13.53
CA VAL A 575 51.54 -18.82 13.33
C VAL A 575 51.41 -18.55 11.84
N GLU A 576 52.47 -18.79 11.06
CA GLU A 576 52.44 -18.62 9.61
C GLU A 576 51.45 -19.59 8.94
N ALA A 577 51.47 -20.88 9.34
CA ALA A 577 50.55 -21.88 8.80
C ALA A 577 49.05 -21.56 9.15
N VAL A 578 48.79 -21.00 10.34
CA VAL A 578 47.43 -20.56 10.70
C VAL A 578 47.00 -19.33 9.93
N ALA A 579 47.93 -18.36 9.73
CA ALA A 579 47.65 -17.15 8.93
C ALA A 579 47.36 -17.51 7.48
N GLU A 580 48.17 -18.40 6.87
CA GLU A 580 47.94 -18.89 5.48
C GLU A 580 46.63 -19.70 5.35
N ALA A 581 46.26 -20.47 6.35
CA ALA A 581 45.02 -21.27 6.33
C ALA A 581 43.73 -20.40 6.47
N VAL A 582 43.87 -19.20 7.01
CA VAL A 582 42.76 -18.23 7.18
C VAL A 582 42.67 -17.25 5.98
N LEU A 583 43.76 -16.99 5.30
CA LEU A 583 43.80 -16.21 4.04
C LEU A 583 43.29 -17.01 2.85
#